data_f17cccf5b6d05421ad6c3297eedb3e47
#
_entry.id   f17cccf5b6d05421ad6c3297eedb3e47
#
_cell.length_a   1.000
_cell.length_b   1.000
_cell.length_c   1.000
_cell.angle_alpha   90.00
_cell.angle_beta   90.00
_cell.angle_gamma   90.00
#
_symmetry.space_group_name_H-M   'P 1'
#
loop_
_entity.id
_entity.type
_entity.pdbx_description
1 polymer ?
#
loop_
_entity_poly.entity_id
_entity_poly.type
_entity_poly.pdbx_seq_one_letter_code
_entity_poly.pdbx_strand_id
1 'polypeptide(L)'
;MAEARYRGEVVKLDRGYPLVRLEDGELLRCEHATALVKGERRRAVIGDVVEVAVPPAHDKGVIEAIAPRTREFVRKDPTERAVPQVLAANFERVIVAQPVGEVNLRRLERELVLAFETGAEVTVVLTKADLADDAATRATVEAVQALAAPAADVLVVSEDDPASVEAVRALLAPGTTTVLIGRSGVGKSSLVNMLVGAEVLSVGAVREGDGKGRHTTVSREIVEVPGAGRIVDMPGVRGLGLWDAEAGIGAAFPDVEALAEACRFRDCTHHEEPGCAVRAAVESGELTPERYASYQALQQEMAAMRDRREEARRMNKEKVSDTKRRRAGAPKGRRRRR
;
A
#
# COMPACT_ATOMS: atom_id res chain seq x y z
N MET A 1 -1.45 -9.71 40.95
CA MET A 1 -1.31 -8.32 40.43
C MET A 1 -2.09 -8.27 39.11
N ALA A 2 -2.91 -7.26 38.92
CA ALA A 2 -3.68 -7.11 37.70
C ALA A 2 -2.71 -6.83 36.52
N GLU A 3 -2.99 -7.41 35.37
CA GLU A 3 -2.28 -7.15 34.11
C GLU A 3 -2.53 -5.70 33.70
N ALA A 4 -1.47 -4.93 33.49
CA ALA A 4 -1.60 -3.53 33.07
C ALA A 4 -1.95 -3.47 31.59
N ARG A 5 -2.88 -2.61 31.20
CA ARG A 5 -3.32 -2.40 29.83
C ARG A 5 -3.02 -0.99 29.39
N TYR A 6 -2.50 -0.87 28.20
CA TYR A 6 -2.09 0.38 27.59
C TYR A 6 -2.63 0.48 26.18
N ARG A 7 -2.84 1.70 25.73
CA ARG A 7 -3.08 2.00 24.32
C ARG A 7 -1.80 2.54 23.70
N GLY A 8 -1.55 2.23 22.44
CA GLY A 8 -0.38 2.71 21.74
C GLY A 8 -0.49 2.57 20.23
N GLU A 9 0.52 3.07 19.53
CA GLU A 9 0.62 3.05 18.06
C GLU A 9 1.80 2.14 17.64
N VAL A 10 1.59 1.32 16.62
CA VAL A 10 2.68 0.53 16.02
C VAL A 10 3.56 1.43 15.18
N VAL A 11 4.75 1.74 15.68
CA VAL A 11 5.69 2.68 15.03
C VAL A 11 6.81 2.00 14.25
N LYS A 12 7.04 0.70 14.48
CA LYS A 12 8.05 -0.07 13.75
C LYS A 12 7.65 -1.55 13.66
N LEU A 13 7.94 -2.15 12.50
CA LEU A 13 7.82 -3.60 12.29
C LEU A 13 9.18 -4.17 11.95
N ASP A 14 9.71 -5.01 12.84
CA ASP A 14 10.97 -5.68 12.67
C ASP A 14 10.80 -7.19 12.92
N ARG A 15 11.10 -8.02 11.91
CA ARG A 15 11.01 -9.49 11.95
C ARG A 15 9.70 -10.05 12.52
N GLY A 16 8.59 -9.33 12.32
CA GLY A 16 7.28 -9.75 12.80
C GLY A 16 6.96 -9.39 14.25
N TYR A 17 7.84 -8.65 14.92
CA TYR A 17 7.62 -8.11 16.25
C TYR A 17 7.33 -6.61 16.16
N PRO A 18 6.08 -6.17 16.43
CA PRO A 18 5.75 -4.76 16.47
C PRO A 18 6.48 -4.04 17.61
N LEU A 19 7.00 -2.84 17.33
CA LEU A 19 7.38 -1.86 18.33
C LEU A 19 6.22 -0.89 18.47
N VAL A 20 5.67 -0.78 19.66
CA VAL A 20 4.52 0.07 19.97
C VAL A 20 5.00 1.26 20.78
N ARG A 21 4.61 2.46 20.36
CA ARG A 21 4.74 3.68 21.16
C ARG A 21 3.48 3.80 22.01
N LEU A 22 3.61 3.72 23.32
CA LEU A 22 2.52 3.89 24.28
C LEU A 22 2.13 5.37 24.40
N GLU A 23 0.97 5.66 25.02
CA GLU A 23 0.47 7.03 25.19
C GLU A 23 1.39 7.93 26.04
N ASP A 24 2.19 7.35 26.92
CA ASP A 24 3.21 8.04 27.71
C ASP A 24 4.54 8.27 26.97
N GLY A 25 4.63 7.78 25.71
CA GLY A 25 5.82 7.87 24.86
C GLY A 25 6.80 6.71 25.00
N GLU A 26 6.59 5.78 25.93
CA GLU A 26 7.43 4.58 26.08
C GLU A 26 7.33 3.70 24.84
N LEU A 27 8.48 3.11 24.44
CA LEU A 27 8.57 2.18 23.32
C LEU A 27 8.62 0.74 23.83
N LEU A 28 7.59 -0.04 23.53
CA LEU A 28 7.47 -1.41 23.98
C LEU A 28 7.49 -2.40 22.79
N ARG A 29 8.36 -3.39 22.86
CA ARG A 29 8.35 -4.51 21.90
C ARG A 29 7.20 -5.44 22.24
N CYS A 30 6.38 -5.78 21.24
CA CYS A 30 5.17 -6.55 21.45
C CYS A 30 5.13 -7.83 20.62
N GLU A 31 4.31 -8.78 21.08
CA GLU A 31 3.85 -9.94 20.34
C GLU A 31 2.33 -9.84 20.12
N HIS A 32 1.80 -10.63 19.20
CA HIS A 32 0.36 -10.68 18.97
C HIS A 32 -0.27 -11.78 19.84
N ALA A 33 -1.41 -11.50 20.45
CA ALA A 33 -2.22 -12.50 21.11
C ALA A 33 -2.60 -13.63 20.13
N THR A 34 -2.61 -14.86 20.60
CA THR A 34 -2.98 -16.03 19.79
C THR A 34 -4.40 -15.91 19.23
N ALA A 35 -5.32 -15.34 20.00
CA ALA A 35 -6.71 -15.09 19.57
C ALA A 35 -6.76 -14.18 18.34
N LEU A 36 -5.97 -13.10 18.33
CA LEU A 36 -5.90 -12.16 17.24
C LEU A 36 -5.37 -12.82 15.94
N VAL A 37 -4.31 -13.61 16.04
CA VAL A 37 -3.66 -14.22 14.86
C VAL A 37 -4.39 -15.46 14.36
N LYS A 38 -4.78 -16.37 15.26
CA LYS A 38 -5.41 -17.64 14.87
C LYS A 38 -6.93 -17.53 14.78
N GLY A 39 -7.55 -16.70 15.64
CA GLY A 39 -9.00 -16.47 15.65
C GLY A 39 -9.42 -15.50 14.55
N GLU A 40 -9.02 -14.25 14.67
CA GLU A 40 -9.40 -13.17 13.76
C GLU A 40 -8.58 -13.14 12.46
N ARG A 41 -7.44 -13.84 12.41
CA ARG A 41 -6.46 -13.82 11.32
C ARG A 41 -5.95 -12.41 10.99
N ARG A 42 -5.87 -11.56 12.01
CA ARG A 42 -5.38 -10.18 11.92
C ARG A 42 -3.99 -10.08 12.53
N ARG A 43 -3.18 -9.20 11.94
CA ARG A 43 -1.88 -8.78 12.49
C ARG A 43 -1.83 -7.27 12.49
N ALA A 44 -1.23 -6.72 13.51
CA ALA A 44 -0.98 -5.29 13.56
C ALA A 44 0.06 -4.93 12.48
N VAL A 45 -0.17 -3.81 11.82
CA VAL A 45 0.71 -3.20 10.83
C VAL A 45 1.14 -1.82 11.31
N ILE A 46 2.06 -1.20 10.61
CA ILE A 46 2.56 0.13 10.94
C ILE A 46 1.41 1.15 10.88
N GLY A 47 1.34 2.04 11.87
CA GLY A 47 0.26 3.02 12.04
C GLY A 47 -1.01 2.47 12.73
N ASP A 48 -1.07 1.17 13.06
CA ASP A 48 -2.20 0.64 13.83
C ASP A 48 -2.20 1.18 15.26
N VAL A 49 -3.37 1.58 15.72
CA VAL A 49 -3.64 1.81 17.14
C VAL A 49 -4.05 0.50 17.79
N VAL A 50 -3.39 0.13 18.89
CA VAL A 50 -3.51 -1.18 19.51
C VAL A 50 -3.73 -1.09 21.01
N GLU A 51 -4.39 -2.11 21.58
CA GLU A 51 -4.44 -2.36 23.01
C GLU A 51 -3.38 -3.41 23.38
N VAL A 52 -2.54 -3.05 24.34
CA VAL A 52 -1.39 -3.87 24.76
C VAL A 52 -1.55 -4.21 26.24
N ALA A 53 -1.50 -5.50 26.52
CA ALA A 53 -1.37 -6.01 27.88
C ALA A 53 0.13 -6.25 28.19
N VAL A 54 0.54 -5.88 29.41
CA VAL A 54 1.91 -6.15 29.89
C VAL A 54 1.82 -7.15 31.05
N PRO A 55 2.15 -8.43 30.78
CA PRO A 55 2.14 -9.45 31.83
C PRO A 55 3.23 -9.15 32.87
N PRO A 56 2.99 -9.41 34.16
CA PRO A 56 3.98 -9.26 35.21
C PRO A 56 5.26 -10.08 34.90
N ALA A 57 6.42 -9.47 35.08
CA ALA A 57 7.74 -10.08 34.83
C ALA A 57 8.07 -10.44 33.36
N HIS A 58 7.34 -9.85 32.41
CA HIS A 58 7.70 -9.93 30.98
C HIS A 58 8.26 -8.58 30.52
N ASP A 59 9.24 -8.66 29.62
CA ASP A 59 9.87 -7.51 28.94
C ASP A 59 9.17 -7.12 27.64
N LYS A 60 8.11 -7.84 27.26
CA LYS A 60 7.32 -7.63 26.05
C LYS A 60 5.85 -7.47 26.36
N GLY A 61 5.20 -6.59 25.59
CA GLY A 61 3.75 -6.49 25.59
C GLY A 61 3.09 -7.52 24.69
N VAL A 62 1.81 -7.73 24.91
CA VAL A 62 0.92 -8.57 24.08
C VAL A 62 -0.16 -7.70 23.46
N ILE A 63 -0.19 -7.59 22.14
CA ILE A 63 -1.27 -6.90 21.42
C ILE A 63 -2.51 -7.78 21.48
N GLU A 64 -3.53 -7.35 22.20
CA GLU A 64 -4.79 -8.07 22.38
C GLU A 64 -5.86 -7.62 21.38
N ALA A 65 -5.85 -6.34 20.98
CA ALA A 65 -6.79 -5.79 20.01
C ALA A 65 -6.14 -4.76 19.09
N ILE A 66 -6.73 -4.61 17.90
CA ILE A 66 -6.39 -3.58 16.92
C ILE A 66 -7.64 -2.73 16.74
N ALA A 67 -7.52 -1.43 16.97
CA ALA A 67 -8.60 -0.47 16.76
C ALA A 67 -9.08 -0.46 15.30
N PRO A 68 -10.32 -0.01 15.01
CA PRO A 68 -10.76 0.21 13.64
C PRO A 68 -9.81 1.15 12.90
N ARG A 69 -9.43 0.77 11.69
CA ARG A 69 -8.58 1.56 10.81
C ARG A 69 -9.41 2.59 10.06
N THR A 70 -8.91 3.81 9.94
CA THR A 70 -9.53 4.87 9.12
C THR A 70 -9.19 4.69 7.64
N ARG A 71 -7.96 4.30 7.35
CA ARG A 71 -7.44 3.97 6.01
C ARG A 71 -6.49 2.80 6.08
N GLU A 72 -6.37 2.08 4.97
CA GLU A 72 -5.48 0.94 4.83
C GLU A 72 -4.77 1.00 3.48
N PHE A 73 -3.46 0.78 3.46
CA PHE A 73 -2.74 0.50 2.23
C PHE A 73 -2.72 -1.01 2.02
N VAL A 74 -3.53 -1.48 1.07
CA VAL A 74 -3.73 -2.91 0.83
C VAL A 74 -3.17 -3.31 -0.53
N ARG A 75 -2.51 -4.46 -0.59
CA ARG A 75 -2.15 -5.10 -1.85
C ARG A 75 -2.54 -6.57 -1.84
N LYS A 76 -2.51 -7.22 -2.99
CA LYS A 76 -2.51 -8.68 -3.07
C LYS A 76 -1.26 -9.24 -2.39
N ASP A 77 -1.40 -10.30 -1.60
CA ASP A 77 -0.25 -11.06 -1.08
C ASP A 77 0.61 -11.57 -2.25
N PRO A 78 1.95 -11.39 -2.22
CA PRO A 78 2.83 -11.80 -3.30
C PRO A 78 2.94 -13.32 -3.47
N THR A 79 2.49 -14.10 -2.48
CA THR A 79 2.29 -15.53 -2.64
C THR A 79 1.06 -15.78 -3.51
N GLU A 80 0.93 -16.98 -4.08
CA GLU A 80 -0.20 -17.30 -4.99
C GLU A 80 -1.59 -17.31 -4.30
N ARG A 81 -1.64 -17.02 -3.00
CA ARG A 81 -2.89 -16.98 -2.24
C ARG A 81 -3.67 -15.72 -2.57
N ALA A 82 -4.96 -15.88 -2.90
CA ALA A 82 -5.89 -14.77 -3.07
C ALA A 82 -6.31 -14.21 -1.69
N VAL A 83 -5.38 -13.55 -1.01
CA VAL A 83 -5.59 -12.89 0.29
C VAL A 83 -5.04 -11.47 0.26
N PRO A 84 -5.69 -10.52 0.97
CA PRO A 84 -5.16 -9.16 1.11
C PRO A 84 -3.98 -9.14 2.06
N GLN A 85 -3.03 -8.26 1.78
CA GLN A 85 -1.97 -7.90 2.69
C GLN A 85 -2.05 -6.41 2.98
N VAL A 86 -2.45 -6.04 4.19
CA VAL A 86 -2.36 -4.67 4.67
C VAL A 86 -0.90 -4.37 4.98
N LEU A 87 -0.41 -3.24 4.52
CA LEU A 87 0.99 -2.83 4.66
C LEU A 87 1.17 -1.66 5.63
N ALA A 88 0.21 -0.73 5.66
CA ALA A 88 0.16 0.42 6.56
C ALA A 88 -1.31 0.76 6.86
N ALA A 89 -1.56 1.47 7.96
CA ALA A 89 -2.88 1.92 8.39
C ALA A 89 -2.82 3.36 8.93
N ASN A 90 -3.98 4.03 8.95
CA ASN A 90 -4.21 5.32 9.61
C ASN A 90 -3.24 6.42 9.13
N PHE A 91 -3.30 6.76 7.87
CA PHE A 91 -2.51 7.81 7.23
C PHE A 91 -3.41 8.74 6.43
N GLU A 92 -2.96 9.97 6.19
CA GLU A 92 -3.73 10.99 5.49
C GLU A 92 -3.31 11.16 4.03
N ARG A 93 -2.03 10.85 3.72
CA ARG A 93 -1.44 11.08 2.39
C ARG A 93 -0.63 9.88 1.92
N VAL A 94 -0.58 9.71 0.59
CA VAL A 94 0.36 8.80 -0.09
C VAL A 94 1.24 9.63 -1.03
N ILE A 95 2.55 9.53 -0.87
CA ILE A 95 3.52 10.06 -1.83
C ILE A 95 4.01 8.89 -2.71
N VAL A 96 3.88 9.06 -4.02
CA VAL A 96 4.39 8.13 -5.03
C VAL A 96 5.69 8.70 -5.60
N ALA A 97 6.84 8.15 -5.19
CA ALA A 97 8.15 8.62 -5.62
C ALA A 97 8.57 7.96 -6.93
N GLN A 98 9.00 8.77 -7.90
CA GLN A 98 9.53 8.35 -9.21
C GLN A 98 10.82 9.14 -9.51
N PRO A 99 11.84 8.55 -10.16
CA PRO A 99 13.02 9.30 -10.57
C PRO A 99 12.74 10.07 -11.87
N VAL A 100 13.25 11.27 -12.00
CA VAL A 100 13.24 12.00 -13.28
C VAL A 100 13.99 11.18 -14.36
N GLY A 101 13.49 11.17 -15.58
CA GLY A 101 14.12 10.52 -16.74
C GLY A 101 13.90 9.02 -16.87
N GLU A 102 13.55 8.31 -15.80
CA GLU A 102 13.37 6.84 -15.79
C GLU A 102 11.95 6.40 -15.35
N VAL A 103 10.94 7.23 -15.61
CA VAL A 103 9.56 6.91 -15.21
C VAL A 103 8.97 5.83 -16.11
N ASN A 104 8.56 4.72 -15.51
CA ASN A 104 7.72 3.74 -16.18
C ASN A 104 6.25 4.07 -15.96
N LEU A 105 5.60 4.69 -16.95
CA LEU A 105 4.23 5.19 -16.83
C LEU A 105 3.21 4.10 -16.48
N ARG A 106 3.29 2.90 -17.05
CA ARG A 106 2.39 1.78 -16.71
C ARG A 106 2.53 1.34 -15.26
N ARG A 107 3.75 1.41 -14.72
CA ARG A 107 3.98 1.12 -13.31
C ARG A 107 3.45 2.24 -12.43
N LEU A 108 3.65 3.50 -12.82
CA LEU A 108 3.12 4.67 -12.12
C LEU A 108 1.59 4.62 -12.06
N GLU A 109 0.90 4.30 -13.17
CA GLU A 109 -0.56 4.10 -13.17
C GLU A 109 -1.00 3.09 -12.11
N ARG A 110 -0.31 1.96 -12.00
CA ARG A 110 -0.60 0.95 -10.99
C ARG A 110 -0.35 1.44 -9.56
N GLU A 111 0.73 2.18 -9.35
CA GLU A 111 1.05 2.79 -8.05
C GLU A 111 -0.01 3.83 -7.67
N LEU A 112 -0.48 4.64 -8.63
CA LEU A 112 -1.57 5.59 -8.45
C LEU A 112 -2.89 4.90 -8.13
N VAL A 113 -3.26 3.82 -8.83
CA VAL A 113 -4.46 3.03 -8.53
C VAL A 113 -4.45 2.55 -7.09
N LEU A 114 -3.33 2.00 -6.61
CA LEU A 114 -3.20 1.55 -5.22
C LEU A 114 -3.23 2.71 -4.21
N ALA A 115 -2.68 3.86 -4.58
CA ALA A 115 -2.70 5.05 -3.74
C ALA A 115 -4.11 5.62 -3.62
N PHE A 116 -4.81 5.81 -4.73
CA PHE A 116 -6.18 6.32 -4.75
C PHE A 116 -7.18 5.39 -4.07
N GLU A 117 -6.99 4.06 -4.17
CA GLU A 117 -7.87 3.09 -3.48
C GLU A 117 -7.88 3.29 -1.96
N THR A 118 -6.85 3.89 -1.39
CA THR A 118 -6.79 4.18 0.05
C THR A 118 -7.74 5.30 0.48
N GLY A 119 -8.23 6.13 -0.45
CA GLY A 119 -8.98 7.36 -0.16
C GLY A 119 -8.14 8.46 0.51
N ALA A 120 -6.81 8.33 0.50
CA ALA A 120 -5.89 9.35 0.99
C ALA A 120 -5.60 10.39 -0.11
N GLU A 121 -5.08 11.55 0.28
CA GLU A 121 -4.52 12.51 -0.67
C GLU A 121 -3.29 11.91 -1.35
N VAL A 122 -3.17 12.08 -2.66
CA VAL A 122 -2.07 11.50 -3.44
C VAL A 122 -1.24 12.61 -4.07
N THR A 123 0.09 12.47 -3.97
CA THR A 123 1.05 13.36 -4.63
C THR A 123 2.13 12.53 -5.28
N VAL A 124 2.49 12.83 -6.53
CA VAL A 124 3.67 12.25 -7.19
C VAL A 124 4.86 13.14 -6.91
N VAL A 125 5.94 12.57 -6.41
CA VAL A 125 7.20 13.30 -6.20
C VAL A 125 8.25 12.76 -7.15
N LEU A 126 8.69 13.60 -8.08
CA LEU A 126 9.76 13.31 -9.03
C LEU A 126 11.09 13.65 -8.35
N THR A 127 11.85 12.62 -8.04
CA THR A 127 13.15 12.73 -7.35
C THR A 127 14.32 12.73 -8.34
N LYS A 128 15.54 12.99 -7.86
CA LYS A 128 16.78 12.96 -8.64
C LYS A 128 16.79 13.95 -9.82
N ALA A 129 16.15 15.09 -9.66
CA ALA A 129 16.17 16.12 -10.70
C ALA A 129 17.59 16.71 -10.90
N ASP A 130 18.45 16.62 -9.89
CA ASP A 130 19.88 16.92 -9.92
C ASP A 130 20.69 16.05 -10.91
N LEU A 131 20.17 14.87 -11.26
CA LEU A 131 20.84 13.94 -12.19
C LEU A 131 20.32 14.03 -13.64
N ALA A 132 19.38 14.95 -13.90
CA ALA A 132 18.75 15.12 -15.22
C ALA A 132 18.91 16.57 -15.71
N ASP A 133 18.91 16.75 -17.04
CA ASP A 133 18.83 18.08 -17.60
C ASP A 133 17.42 18.67 -17.57
N ASP A 134 17.30 19.97 -17.80
CA ASP A 134 16.02 20.67 -17.81
C ASP A 134 15.02 20.14 -18.83
N ALA A 135 15.49 19.66 -19.98
CA ALA A 135 14.62 19.14 -21.03
C ALA A 135 14.02 17.80 -20.62
N ALA A 136 14.84 16.89 -20.08
CA ALA A 136 14.39 15.61 -19.54
C ALA A 136 13.43 15.80 -18.36
N THR A 137 13.73 16.77 -17.48
CA THR A 137 12.87 17.12 -16.33
C THR A 137 11.50 17.59 -16.80
N ARG A 138 11.45 18.56 -17.74
CA ARG A 138 10.18 19.07 -18.29
C ARG A 138 9.36 17.95 -18.97
N ALA A 139 10.01 17.16 -19.83
CA ALA A 139 9.33 16.06 -20.52
C ALA A 139 8.75 15.01 -19.53
N THR A 140 9.49 14.74 -18.44
CA THR A 140 9.02 13.84 -17.39
C THR A 140 7.83 14.41 -16.64
N VAL A 141 7.88 15.69 -16.27
CA VAL A 141 6.79 16.40 -15.60
C VAL A 141 5.53 16.39 -16.47
N GLU A 142 5.63 16.76 -17.74
CA GLU A 142 4.51 16.75 -18.69
C GLU A 142 3.88 15.38 -18.83
N ALA A 143 4.68 14.33 -18.98
CA ALA A 143 4.19 12.95 -19.13
C ALA A 143 3.48 12.47 -17.84
N VAL A 144 4.04 12.80 -16.67
CA VAL A 144 3.47 12.39 -15.38
C VAL A 144 2.23 13.21 -15.06
N GLN A 145 2.21 14.52 -15.34
CA GLN A 145 1.02 15.37 -15.17
C GLN A 145 -0.13 14.92 -16.07
N ALA A 146 0.14 14.60 -17.32
CA ALA A 146 -0.88 14.10 -18.25
C ALA A 146 -1.55 12.80 -17.73
N LEU A 147 -0.82 12.01 -16.93
CA LEU A 147 -1.32 10.76 -16.38
C LEU A 147 -1.98 10.91 -15.00
N ALA A 148 -1.46 11.80 -14.14
CA ALA A 148 -1.86 11.92 -12.74
C ALA A 148 -2.93 12.99 -12.49
N ALA A 149 -2.98 14.06 -13.31
CA ALA A 149 -3.94 15.14 -13.18
C ALA A 149 -5.36 14.72 -13.66
N PRO A 150 -6.42 15.29 -13.09
CA PRO A 150 -6.40 16.25 -11.98
C PRO A 150 -6.31 15.60 -10.59
N ALA A 151 -6.21 14.28 -10.49
CA ALA A 151 -6.40 13.51 -9.26
C ALA A 151 -5.20 13.57 -8.31
N ALA A 152 -3.98 13.90 -8.81
CA ALA A 152 -2.80 14.06 -7.99
C ALA A 152 -1.91 15.22 -8.44
N ASP A 153 -1.31 15.91 -7.47
CA ASP A 153 -0.29 16.89 -7.71
C ASP A 153 1.05 16.25 -8.07
N VAL A 154 1.87 16.96 -8.85
CA VAL A 154 3.23 16.54 -9.23
C VAL A 154 4.23 17.56 -8.74
N LEU A 155 5.16 17.15 -7.89
CA LEU A 155 6.27 17.95 -7.40
C LEU A 155 7.60 17.39 -7.89
N VAL A 156 8.56 18.25 -8.11
CA VAL A 156 9.94 17.90 -8.49
C VAL A 156 10.86 18.19 -7.32
N VAL A 157 11.75 17.26 -7.00
CA VAL A 157 12.74 17.43 -5.90
C VAL A 157 14.14 17.18 -6.43
N SER A 158 15.03 18.12 -6.08
CA SER A 158 16.47 18.08 -6.33
C SER A 158 17.23 18.17 -5.00
N GLU A 159 18.33 17.43 -4.88
CA GLU A 159 19.24 17.54 -3.73
C GLU A 159 19.91 18.92 -3.70
N ASP A 160 20.06 19.57 -4.87
CA ASP A 160 20.67 20.87 -5.02
C ASP A 160 19.69 22.05 -4.83
N ASP A 161 18.39 21.78 -4.65
CA ASP A 161 17.34 22.80 -4.47
C ASP A 161 16.58 22.60 -3.15
N PRO A 162 16.99 23.26 -2.05
CA PRO A 162 16.29 23.21 -0.77
C PRO A 162 14.82 23.67 -0.83
N ALA A 163 14.47 24.57 -1.76
CA ALA A 163 13.09 25.05 -1.90
C ALA A 163 12.17 23.93 -2.41
N SER A 164 12.68 23.07 -3.27
CA SER A 164 11.93 21.88 -3.75
C SER A 164 11.64 20.88 -2.63
N VAL A 165 12.59 20.69 -1.71
CA VAL A 165 12.42 19.84 -0.51
C VAL A 165 11.39 20.46 0.44
N GLU A 166 11.42 21.78 0.63
CA GLU A 166 10.46 22.49 1.48
C GLU A 166 9.04 22.44 0.91
N ALA A 167 8.87 22.44 -0.41
CA ALA A 167 7.56 22.22 -1.03
C ALA A 167 6.96 20.86 -0.68
N VAL A 168 7.77 19.79 -0.61
CA VAL A 168 7.31 18.48 -0.13
C VAL A 168 7.08 18.48 1.37
N ARG A 169 7.95 19.16 2.16
CA ARG A 169 7.77 19.31 3.61
C ARG A 169 6.43 19.97 3.96
N ALA A 170 6.00 20.96 3.18
CA ALA A 170 4.73 21.67 3.38
C ALA A 170 3.51 20.75 3.23
N LEU A 171 3.64 19.62 2.54
CA LEU A 171 2.57 18.60 2.46
C LEU A 171 2.40 17.79 3.75
N LEU A 172 3.42 17.77 4.61
CA LEU A 172 3.46 16.96 5.83
C LEU A 172 2.91 17.78 7.00
N ALA A 173 1.60 17.91 7.09
CA ALA A 173 0.98 18.66 8.18
C ALA A 173 1.30 18.03 9.54
N PRO A 174 1.58 18.82 10.60
CA PRO A 174 1.80 18.30 11.95
C PRO A 174 0.65 17.39 12.41
N GLY A 175 0.98 16.26 13.01
CA GLY A 175 0.01 15.27 13.47
C GLY A 175 -0.51 14.32 12.39
N THR A 176 -0.14 14.51 11.11
CA THR A 176 -0.51 13.61 10.03
C THR A 176 0.59 12.60 9.71
N THR A 177 0.19 11.49 9.11
CA THR A 177 1.10 10.44 8.65
C THR A 177 1.01 10.33 7.12
N THR A 178 2.16 10.30 6.46
CA THR A 178 2.29 10.12 5.03
C THR A 178 2.95 8.80 4.71
N VAL A 179 2.35 8.00 3.85
CA VAL A 179 2.93 6.76 3.33
C VAL A 179 3.75 7.07 2.08
N LEU A 180 5.02 6.68 2.06
CA LEU A 180 5.92 6.86 0.93
C LEU A 180 6.10 5.54 0.19
N ILE A 181 5.65 5.48 -1.07
CA ILE A 181 5.79 4.32 -1.95
C ILE A 181 6.66 4.65 -3.17
N GLY A 182 7.11 3.62 -3.85
CA GLY A 182 7.91 3.70 -5.05
C GLY A 182 8.93 2.56 -5.11
N ARG A 183 9.48 2.33 -6.29
CA ARG A 183 10.47 1.29 -6.55
C ARG A 183 11.73 1.48 -5.70
N SER A 184 12.47 0.38 -5.47
CA SER A 184 13.80 0.47 -4.87
C SER A 184 14.73 1.31 -5.76
N GLY A 185 15.52 2.19 -5.14
CA GLY A 185 16.47 3.05 -5.86
C GLY A 185 15.90 4.35 -6.44
N VAL A 186 14.60 4.62 -6.28
CA VAL A 186 13.98 5.89 -6.77
C VAL A 186 14.29 7.11 -5.90
N GLY A 187 15.07 7.00 -4.83
CA GLY A 187 15.43 8.15 -3.98
C GLY A 187 14.56 8.35 -2.74
N LYS A 188 13.72 7.36 -2.33
CA LYS A 188 12.87 7.52 -1.13
C LYS A 188 13.65 7.81 0.14
N SER A 189 14.71 7.04 0.42
CA SER A 189 15.53 7.25 1.62
C SER A 189 16.27 8.59 1.61
N SER A 190 16.78 9.02 0.42
CA SER A 190 17.35 10.37 0.26
C SER A 190 16.31 11.44 0.55
N LEU A 191 15.10 11.31 -0.02
CA LEU A 191 14.02 12.25 0.24
C LEU A 191 13.67 12.33 1.74
N VAL A 192 13.54 11.20 2.44
CA VAL A 192 13.28 11.21 3.88
C VAL A 192 14.42 11.88 4.66
N ASN A 193 15.67 11.58 4.33
CA ASN A 193 16.83 12.18 4.97
C ASN A 193 16.88 13.70 4.74
N MET A 194 16.58 14.18 3.52
CA MET A 194 16.47 15.62 3.24
C MET A 194 15.36 16.28 4.05
N LEU A 195 14.18 15.64 4.15
CA LEU A 195 13.04 16.15 4.92
C LEU A 195 13.33 16.22 6.42
N VAL A 196 14.09 15.27 6.94
CA VAL A 196 14.50 15.23 8.35
C VAL A 196 15.67 16.18 8.61
N GLY A 197 16.50 16.44 7.60
CA GLY A 197 17.76 17.22 7.75
C GLY A 197 18.90 16.40 8.38
N ALA A 198 18.79 15.08 8.41
CA ALA A 198 19.80 14.16 8.96
C ALA A 198 19.72 12.80 8.26
N GLU A 199 20.83 12.04 8.29
CA GLU A 199 20.86 10.67 7.77
C GLU A 199 20.21 9.68 8.78
N VAL A 200 18.88 9.52 8.69
CA VAL A 200 18.10 8.59 9.52
C VAL A 200 17.84 7.26 8.83
N LEU A 201 17.85 7.25 7.49
CA LEU A 201 17.71 6.05 6.67
C LEU A 201 18.99 5.83 5.86
N SER A 202 19.49 4.59 5.85
CA SER A 202 20.67 4.24 5.04
C SER A 202 20.36 4.39 3.55
N VAL A 203 21.07 5.26 2.87
CA VAL A 203 21.06 5.40 1.42
C VAL A 203 22.04 4.36 0.87
N GLY A 204 21.53 3.27 0.32
CA GLY A 204 22.36 2.19 -0.22
C GLY A 204 22.03 1.93 -1.68
N ALA A 205 23.07 1.85 -2.51
CA ALA A 205 22.97 1.31 -3.86
C ALA A 205 22.31 -0.08 -3.80
N VAL A 206 21.36 -0.31 -4.68
CA VAL A 206 20.86 -1.66 -4.97
C VAL A 206 22.08 -2.54 -5.26
N ARG A 207 22.47 -3.42 -4.34
CA ARG A 207 23.41 -4.47 -4.66
C ARG A 207 22.75 -5.40 -5.65
N GLU A 208 22.94 -5.09 -6.93
CA GLU A 208 22.80 -6.06 -8.00
C GLU A 208 23.93 -7.09 -7.79
N GLY A 209 23.54 -8.32 -7.55
CA GLY A 209 24.45 -9.44 -7.59
C GLY A 209 24.86 -10.01 -6.23
N ASP A 210 23.95 -10.71 -5.59
CA ASP A 210 24.32 -11.92 -4.85
C ASP A 210 23.11 -12.88 -4.81
N GLY A 211 23.15 -13.87 -5.68
CA GLY A 211 22.15 -14.95 -5.77
C GLY A 211 22.21 -15.96 -4.63
N LYS A 212 22.45 -15.49 -3.39
CA LYS A 212 22.36 -16.31 -2.17
C LYS A 212 21.57 -15.58 -1.10
N GLY A 213 20.39 -16.06 -0.85
CA GLY A 213 19.41 -15.70 0.17
C GLY A 213 19.94 -15.16 1.50
N ARG A 214 20.28 -13.88 1.53
CA ARG A 214 20.27 -13.11 2.76
C ARG A 214 19.11 -12.16 2.67
N HIS A 215 17.99 -12.53 3.30
CA HIS A 215 16.86 -11.65 3.56
C HIS A 215 17.39 -10.42 4.32
N THR A 216 17.68 -9.36 3.59
CA THR A 216 17.83 -8.04 4.19
C THR A 216 16.49 -7.73 4.82
N THR A 217 16.42 -7.78 6.12
CA THR A 217 15.22 -7.51 6.90
C THR A 217 14.80 -6.07 6.62
N VAL A 218 13.75 -5.93 5.84
CA VAL A 218 13.21 -4.63 5.48
C VAL A 218 12.35 -4.20 6.68
N SER A 219 12.94 -3.42 7.59
CA SER A 219 12.23 -2.76 8.67
C SER A 219 11.34 -1.68 8.07
N ARG A 220 10.08 -1.61 8.49
CA ARG A 220 9.20 -0.49 8.24
C ARG A 220 9.08 0.31 9.52
N GLU A 221 9.27 1.61 9.42
CA GLU A 221 9.19 2.47 10.60
C GLU A 221 8.55 3.82 10.26
N ILE A 222 7.96 4.45 11.26
CA ILE A 222 7.49 5.81 11.20
C ILE A 222 8.66 6.72 11.53
N VAL A 223 8.99 7.62 10.62
CA VAL A 223 10.01 8.64 10.79
C VAL A 223 9.33 9.97 11.07
N GLU A 224 9.66 10.59 12.19
CA GLU A 224 9.19 11.94 12.54
C GLU A 224 9.99 12.97 11.73
N VAL A 225 9.29 13.91 11.06
CA VAL A 225 9.91 15.03 10.37
C VAL A 225 9.83 16.25 11.28
N PRO A 226 10.96 16.82 11.73
CA PRO A 226 10.97 17.94 12.69
C PRO A 226 10.15 19.13 12.20
N GLY A 227 9.19 19.58 13.03
CA GLY A 227 8.30 20.71 12.71
C GLY A 227 7.23 20.42 11.66
N ALA A 228 7.10 19.18 11.23
CA ALA A 228 6.11 18.72 10.26
C ALA A 228 5.39 17.45 10.75
N GLY A 229 4.85 16.65 9.84
CA GLY A 229 4.22 15.37 10.13
C GLY A 229 5.18 14.19 10.19
N ARG A 230 4.68 13.01 9.87
CA ARG A 230 5.42 11.74 9.94
C ARG A 230 5.41 11.04 8.60
N ILE A 231 6.45 10.26 8.32
CA ILE A 231 6.57 9.46 7.10
C ILE A 231 6.71 7.98 7.46
N VAL A 232 5.92 7.14 6.79
CA VAL A 232 6.11 5.69 6.76
C VAL A 232 6.90 5.36 5.49
N ASP A 233 8.19 5.02 5.62
CA ASP A 233 8.92 4.47 4.48
C ASP A 233 8.47 3.04 4.21
N MET A 234 7.91 2.85 3.02
CA MET A 234 7.52 1.53 2.51
C MET A 234 8.64 1.01 1.60
N PRO A 235 9.65 0.30 2.16
CA PRO A 235 10.78 -0.10 1.36
C PRO A 235 10.33 -1.01 0.22
N GLY A 236 10.71 -0.61 -0.98
CA GLY A 236 10.53 -1.30 -2.26
C GLY A 236 9.35 -2.24 -2.34
N VAL A 237 8.13 -1.72 -2.49
CA VAL A 237 6.94 -2.56 -2.64
C VAL A 237 7.09 -3.38 -3.93
N ARG A 238 7.68 -4.59 -3.80
CA ARG A 238 7.79 -5.55 -4.91
C ARG A 238 6.44 -6.23 -5.08
N GLY A 239 5.96 -6.31 -6.32
CA GLY A 239 4.69 -6.96 -6.63
C GLY A 239 3.49 -6.14 -6.15
N LEU A 240 3.16 -5.09 -6.88
CA LEU A 240 1.97 -4.26 -6.68
C LEU A 240 0.73 -4.94 -7.28
N GLY A 241 0.42 -6.16 -6.84
CA GLY A 241 -0.81 -6.83 -7.25
C GLY A 241 -2.03 -6.10 -6.66
N LEU A 242 -3.00 -5.84 -7.52
CA LEU A 242 -4.25 -5.20 -7.12
C LEU A 242 -5.08 -6.13 -6.24
N TRP A 243 -5.71 -5.54 -5.24
CA TRP A 243 -6.68 -6.21 -4.38
C TRP A 243 -7.87 -5.28 -4.17
N ASP A 244 -9.01 -5.53 -4.81
CA ASP A 244 -10.22 -4.74 -4.63
C ASP A 244 -9.96 -3.24 -4.88
N ALA A 245 -9.47 -2.89 -6.07
CA ALA A 245 -8.99 -1.55 -6.40
C ALA A 245 -9.87 -0.85 -7.45
N GLU A 246 -11.21 -1.00 -7.34
CA GLU A 246 -12.17 -0.44 -8.30
C GLU A 246 -12.24 1.09 -8.21
N ALA A 247 -12.33 1.61 -6.98
CA ALA A 247 -12.35 3.06 -6.76
C ALA A 247 -11.02 3.70 -7.19
N GLY A 248 -9.89 2.99 -6.93
CA GLY A 248 -8.58 3.43 -7.36
C GLY A 248 -8.41 3.47 -8.88
N ILE A 249 -8.97 2.50 -9.61
CA ILE A 249 -8.95 2.52 -11.08
C ILE A 249 -9.77 3.71 -11.59
N GLY A 250 -10.99 3.92 -11.10
CA GLY A 250 -11.81 5.07 -11.50
C GLY A 250 -11.10 6.41 -11.26
N ALA A 251 -10.47 6.57 -10.10
CA ALA A 251 -9.73 7.79 -9.77
C ALA A 251 -8.44 7.97 -10.60
N ALA A 252 -7.78 6.87 -10.99
CA ALA A 252 -6.58 6.93 -11.82
C ALA A 252 -6.87 7.14 -13.33
N PHE A 253 -8.09 6.85 -13.77
CA PHE A 253 -8.53 6.97 -15.17
C PHE A 253 -9.78 7.85 -15.31
N PRO A 254 -9.76 9.09 -14.80
CA PRO A 254 -10.95 9.97 -14.84
C PRO A 254 -11.36 10.33 -16.27
N ASP A 255 -10.44 10.33 -17.21
CA ASP A 255 -10.63 10.49 -18.63
C ASP A 255 -11.51 9.35 -19.22
N VAL A 256 -11.21 8.12 -18.86
CA VAL A 256 -11.97 6.94 -19.29
C VAL A 256 -13.34 6.90 -18.62
N GLU A 257 -13.43 7.22 -17.34
CA GLU A 257 -14.71 7.27 -16.59
C GLU A 257 -15.66 8.32 -17.20
N ALA A 258 -15.15 9.52 -17.52
CA ALA A 258 -15.95 10.55 -18.18
C ALA A 258 -16.48 10.11 -19.56
N LEU A 259 -15.66 9.41 -20.35
CA LEU A 259 -16.08 8.84 -21.63
C LEU A 259 -17.10 7.71 -21.45
N ALA A 260 -16.97 6.91 -20.40
CA ALA A 260 -17.84 5.78 -20.11
C ALA A 260 -19.29 6.19 -19.84
N GLU A 261 -19.53 7.40 -19.30
CA GLU A 261 -20.86 7.96 -19.09
C GLU A 261 -21.67 8.08 -20.40
N ALA A 262 -20.98 8.26 -21.54
CA ALA A 262 -21.59 8.37 -22.87
C ALA A 262 -21.77 7.02 -23.59
N CYS A 263 -21.41 5.90 -22.97
CA CYS A 263 -21.61 4.57 -23.54
C CYS A 263 -23.11 4.23 -23.66
N ARG A 264 -23.47 3.52 -24.73
CA ARG A 264 -24.87 3.09 -24.96
C ARG A 264 -25.40 2.18 -23.84
N PHE A 265 -24.55 1.34 -23.26
CA PHE A 265 -24.92 0.40 -22.21
C PHE A 265 -24.27 0.81 -20.89
N ARG A 266 -25.02 0.74 -19.79
CA ARG A 266 -24.53 1.09 -18.45
C ARG A 266 -23.48 0.12 -17.88
N ASP A 267 -23.52 -1.13 -18.35
CA ASP A 267 -22.63 -2.22 -18.00
C ASP A 267 -21.56 -2.48 -19.09
N CYS A 268 -21.25 -1.45 -19.88
CA CYS A 268 -20.26 -1.53 -20.95
C CYS A 268 -18.89 -1.87 -20.37
N THR A 269 -18.28 -2.93 -20.87
CA THR A 269 -16.91 -3.34 -20.47
C THR A 269 -15.83 -2.75 -21.37
N HIS A 270 -16.24 -1.95 -22.36
CA HIS A 270 -15.42 -1.25 -23.35
C HIS A 270 -14.58 -2.18 -24.25
N HIS A 271 -14.98 -3.45 -24.41
CA HIS A 271 -14.29 -4.40 -25.26
C HIS A 271 -14.86 -4.42 -26.69
N GLU A 272 -16.09 -4.92 -26.86
CA GLU A 272 -16.68 -5.17 -28.17
C GLU A 272 -18.10 -4.59 -28.30
N GLU A 273 -18.61 -3.96 -27.26
CA GLU A 273 -19.99 -3.49 -27.21
C GLU A 273 -20.25 -2.40 -28.26
N PRO A 274 -21.33 -2.52 -29.05
CA PRO A 274 -21.70 -1.51 -30.04
C PRO A 274 -22.12 -0.20 -29.37
N GLY A 275 -21.60 0.92 -29.86
CA GLY A 275 -21.86 2.24 -29.29
C GLY A 275 -21.08 2.51 -28.00
N CYS A 276 -19.91 1.90 -27.85
CA CYS A 276 -18.96 2.21 -26.79
C CYS A 276 -18.25 3.54 -27.06
N ALA A 277 -18.45 4.54 -26.20
CA ALA A 277 -17.85 5.86 -26.35
C ALA A 277 -16.33 5.83 -26.09
N VAL A 278 -15.86 5.00 -25.16
CA VAL A 278 -14.42 4.84 -24.88
C VAL A 278 -13.66 4.33 -26.10
N ARG A 279 -14.21 3.33 -26.81
CA ARG A 279 -13.60 2.84 -28.07
C ARG A 279 -13.66 3.88 -29.20
N ALA A 280 -14.75 4.60 -29.30
CA ALA A 280 -14.87 5.67 -30.28
C ALA A 280 -13.82 6.78 -30.02
N ALA A 281 -13.55 7.11 -28.76
CA ALA A 281 -12.50 8.04 -28.36
C ALA A 281 -11.08 7.53 -28.74
N VAL A 282 -10.83 6.23 -28.66
CA VAL A 282 -9.56 5.64 -29.15
C VAL A 282 -9.47 5.75 -30.68
N GLU A 283 -10.56 5.47 -31.39
CA GLU A 283 -10.60 5.55 -32.86
C GLU A 283 -10.45 6.99 -33.36
N SER A 284 -10.96 7.98 -32.63
CA SER A 284 -10.81 9.42 -32.96
C SER A 284 -9.46 10.02 -32.53
N GLY A 285 -8.68 9.34 -31.68
CA GLY A 285 -7.43 9.83 -31.12
C GLY A 285 -7.61 10.73 -29.87
N GLU A 286 -8.82 10.86 -29.35
CA GLU A 286 -9.11 11.58 -28.09
C GLU A 286 -8.52 10.84 -26.87
N LEU A 287 -8.58 9.50 -26.87
CA LEU A 287 -7.91 8.63 -25.90
C LEU A 287 -6.80 7.85 -26.60
N THR A 288 -5.57 7.87 -26.03
CA THR A 288 -4.45 7.13 -26.64
C THR A 288 -4.64 5.63 -26.52
N PRO A 289 -4.20 4.83 -27.53
CA PRO A 289 -4.26 3.36 -27.47
C PRO A 289 -3.51 2.78 -26.27
N GLU A 290 -2.39 3.41 -25.86
CA GLU A 290 -1.59 3.00 -24.71
C GLU A 290 -2.34 3.19 -23.39
N ARG A 291 -3.03 4.31 -23.24
CA ARG A 291 -3.84 4.64 -22.07
C ARG A 291 -5.01 3.66 -21.92
N TYR A 292 -5.71 3.41 -23.03
CA TYR A 292 -6.78 2.42 -23.08
C TYR A 292 -6.29 1.00 -22.78
N ALA A 293 -5.16 0.58 -23.35
CA ALA A 293 -4.58 -0.73 -23.08
C ALA A 293 -4.18 -0.91 -21.61
N SER A 294 -3.67 0.15 -20.99
CA SER A 294 -3.35 0.15 -19.55
C SER A 294 -4.59 -0.03 -18.69
N TYR A 295 -5.65 0.75 -18.97
CA TYR A 295 -6.95 0.62 -18.31
C TYR A 295 -7.51 -0.81 -18.42
N GLN A 296 -7.55 -1.36 -19.64
CA GLN A 296 -8.04 -2.71 -19.86
C GLN A 296 -7.25 -3.78 -19.11
N ALA A 297 -5.92 -3.66 -19.09
CA ALA A 297 -5.06 -4.60 -18.37
C ALA A 297 -5.35 -4.62 -16.87
N LEU A 298 -5.60 -3.44 -16.27
CA LEU A 298 -5.95 -3.32 -14.85
C LEU A 298 -7.35 -3.88 -14.56
N GLN A 299 -8.32 -3.61 -15.42
CA GLN A 299 -9.68 -4.18 -15.32
C GLN A 299 -9.66 -5.72 -15.42
N GLN A 300 -8.90 -6.29 -16.35
CA GLN A 300 -8.74 -7.74 -16.50
C GLN A 300 -8.06 -8.36 -15.26
N GLU A 301 -7.05 -7.70 -14.70
CA GLU A 301 -6.41 -8.17 -13.47
C GLU A 301 -7.42 -8.20 -12.31
N MET A 302 -8.26 -7.17 -12.19
CA MET A 302 -9.32 -7.10 -11.18
C MET A 302 -10.36 -8.21 -11.36
N ALA A 303 -10.83 -8.44 -12.60
CA ALA A 303 -11.77 -9.51 -12.90
C ALA A 303 -11.18 -10.89 -12.53
N ALA A 304 -9.97 -11.17 -12.97
CA ALA A 304 -9.27 -12.42 -12.62
C ALA A 304 -9.07 -12.58 -11.10
N MET A 305 -8.90 -11.49 -10.36
CA MET A 305 -8.80 -11.52 -8.91
C MET A 305 -10.13 -11.85 -8.25
N ARG A 306 -11.25 -11.29 -8.75
CA ARG A 306 -12.61 -11.61 -8.27
C ARG A 306 -12.90 -13.09 -8.45
N ASP A 307 -12.63 -13.64 -9.63
CA ASP A 307 -12.84 -15.07 -9.93
C ASP A 307 -12.06 -15.97 -8.97
N ARG A 308 -10.77 -15.67 -8.74
CA ARG A 308 -9.94 -16.43 -7.78
C ARG A 308 -10.47 -16.34 -6.34
N ARG A 309 -10.99 -15.18 -5.93
CA ARG A 309 -11.61 -14.99 -4.59
C ARG A 309 -12.88 -15.83 -4.45
N GLU A 310 -13.71 -15.87 -5.48
CA GLU A 310 -14.93 -16.68 -5.49
C GLU A 310 -14.61 -18.17 -5.44
N GLU A 311 -13.66 -18.63 -6.25
CA GLU A 311 -13.20 -20.01 -6.23
C GLU A 311 -12.64 -20.41 -4.86
N ALA A 312 -11.78 -19.57 -4.26
CA ALA A 312 -11.25 -19.81 -2.92
C ALA A 312 -12.36 -19.86 -1.86
N ARG A 313 -13.40 -19.02 -1.98
CA ARG A 313 -14.57 -19.05 -1.08
C ARG A 313 -15.38 -20.34 -1.25
N ARG A 314 -15.61 -20.83 -2.49
CA ARG A 314 -16.29 -22.09 -2.78
C ARG A 314 -15.54 -23.26 -2.16
N MET A 315 -14.25 -23.39 -2.43
CA MET A 315 -13.41 -24.45 -1.88
C MET A 315 -13.38 -24.47 -0.35
N ASN A 316 -13.36 -23.28 0.28
CA ASN A 316 -13.38 -23.20 1.74
C ASN A 316 -14.74 -23.62 2.33
N LYS A 317 -15.86 -23.28 1.68
CA LYS A 317 -17.20 -23.73 2.08
C LYS A 317 -17.33 -25.27 1.98
N GLU A 318 -16.82 -25.87 0.92
CA GLU A 318 -16.81 -27.33 0.72
C GLU A 318 -15.98 -28.03 1.81
N LYS A 319 -14.76 -27.56 2.09
CA LYS A 319 -13.90 -28.10 3.16
C LYS A 319 -14.57 -28.03 4.54
N VAL A 320 -15.24 -26.91 4.84
CA VAL A 320 -15.98 -26.76 6.11
C VAL A 320 -17.18 -27.71 6.17
N SER A 321 -17.90 -27.87 5.06
CA SER A 321 -19.04 -28.81 4.95
C SER A 321 -18.58 -30.25 5.16
N ASP A 322 -17.50 -30.67 4.49
CA ASP A 322 -16.95 -32.04 4.62
C ASP A 322 -16.42 -32.31 6.03
N THR A 323 -15.79 -31.29 6.65
CA THR A 323 -15.32 -31.43 8.04
C THR A 323 -16.48 -31.60 9.01
N LYS A 324 -17.60 -30.87 8.80
CA LYS A 324 -18.82 -31.01 9.60
C LYS A 324 -19.47 -32.40 9.38
N ARG A 325 -19.53 -32.89 8.13
CA ARG A 325 -20.05 -34.25 7.82
C ARG A 325 -19.22 -35.34 8.48
N ARG A 326 -17.88 -35.25 8.41
CA ARG A 326 -16.97 -36.21 9.08
C ARG A 326 -17.13 -36.20 10.59
N ARG A 327 -17.30 -35.03 11.22
CA ARG A 327 -17.56 -34.94 12.68
C ARG A 327 -18.93 -35.47 13.08
N ALA A 328 -19.95 -35.27 12.28
CA ALA A 328 -21.29 -35.78 12.53
C ALA A 328 -21.40 -37.32 12.33
N GLY A 329 -20.59 -37.90 11.42
CA GLY A 329 -20.54 -39.35 11.15
C GLY A 329 -19.60 -40.15 12.03
N ALA A 330 -18.83 -39.52 12.93
CA ALA A 330 -17.93 -40.21 13.82
C ALA A 330 -18.77 -40.98 14.90
N PRO A 331 -18.61 -42.32 15.03
CA PRO A 331 -19.37 -43.10 16.04
C PRO A 331 -19.01 -42.60 17.43
N LYS A 332 -20.02 -42.24 18.22
CA LYS A 332 -19.86 -41.92 19.65
C LYS A 332 -19.23 -43.15 20.33
N GLY A 333 -17.95 -43.03 20.67
CA GLY A 333 -17.20 -44.07 21.32
C GLY A 333 -17.97 -44.63 22.54
N ARG A 334 -18.23 -45.92 22.54
CA ARG A 334 -18.80 -46.69 23.67
C ARG A 334 -17.91 -46.41 24.90
N ARG A 335 -18.40 -45.66 25.87
CA ARG A 335 -17.84 -45.63 27.22
C ARG A 335 -17.85 -47.08 27.76
N ARG A 336 -16.70 -47.71 27.78
CA ARG A 336 -16.53 -48.93 28.57
C ARG A 336 -16.63 -48.54 30.04
N ARG A 337 -17.73 -49.00 30.68
CA ARG A 337 -17.79 -49.04 32.14
C ARG A 337 -16.81 -50.12 32.61
N ARG A 338 -15.92 -49.73 33.46
CA ARG A 338 -15.34 -50.57 34.51
C ARG A 338 -15.38 -49.78 35.81
#